data_6f24baadc815d8d926ba7fcbd51475c2
#
_entry.id   6f24baadc815d8d926ba7fcbd51475c2
#
_cell.length_a   1.000
_cell.length_b   1.000
_cell.length_c   1.000
_cell.angle_alpha   90.00
_cell.angle_beta   90.00
_cell.angle_gamma   90.00
#
_symmetry.space_group_name_H-M   'P 1'
#
loop_
_entity.id
_entity.type
_entity.pdbx_description
1 polymer ?
#
loop_
_entity_poly.entity_id
_entity_poly.type
_entity_poly.pdbx_seq_one_letter_code
_entity_poly.pdbx_strand_id
1 'polypeptide(L)'
;MFNEQRVVFHSRDYRKKIGAFNPKIINYPNMSTELLQFIERANITIFSSGINKDFLTKRYSHPYPVYWFSLVFLIERYAFYLEERGKTGIIVLEARGRKEDLNLLRNIVPKIKSGTNYVSGSTCSRIKGVYFNNKRTADKKQSYPYLELADMIGYELHNKICKDIESTLYRKVKSKIYNYPNIEGYGLKKFGEDNQL
;
A
#
# COMPACT_ATOMS: atom_id res chain seq x y z
N MET A 1 28.36 3.84 -11.51
CA MET A 1 28.19 4.46 -10.18
C MET A 1 27.06 5.47 -10.26
N PHE A 2 26.16 5.49 -9.29
CA PHE A 2 24.98 6.39 -9.30
C PHE A 2 25.27 7.73 -8.60
N ASN A 3 26.48 8.29 -8.75
CA ASN A 3 26.90 9.58 -8.20
C ASN A 3 26.42 9.83 -6.76
N GLU A 4 26.62 8.85 -5.86
CA GLU A 4 26.24 8.91 -4.45
C GLU A 4 24.72 9.09 -4.19
N GLN A 5 23.89 9.07 -5.23
CA GLN A 5 22.45 9.18 -5.06
C GLN A 5 21.82 7.84 -4.71
N ARG A 6 20.92 7.84 -3.75
CA ARG A 6 20.12 6.69 -3.39
C ARG A 6 19.20 6.29 -4.56
N VAL A 7 19.32 5.06 -5.02
CA VAL A 7 18.39 4.47 -5.98
C VAL A 7 17.08 4.16 -5.27
N VAL A 8 15.97 4.63 -5.85
CA VAL A 8 14.62 4.34 -5.35
C VAL A 8 14.03 3.17 -6.12
N PHE A 9 13.49 2.20 -5.41
CA PHE A 9 12.78 1.07 -6.01
C PHE A 9 11.36 1.48 -6.40
N HIS A 10 11.21 1.88 -7.68
CA HIS A 10 9.88 2.02 -8.30
C HIS A 10 9.50 0.72 -8.97
N SER A 11 8.33 0.18 -8.64
CA SER A 11 7.80 -1.05 -9.24
C SER A 11 7.84 -1.01 -10.78
N ARG A 12 7.49 0.14 -11.37
CA ARG A 12 7.56 0.34 -12.82
C ARG A 12 8.96 0.17 -13.38
N ASP A 13 9.95 0.86 -12.80
CA ASP A 13 11.31 0.92 -13.32
C ASP A 13 12.03 -0.43 -13.15
N TYR A 14 11.81 -1.08 -12.01
CA TYR A 14 12.27 -2.44 -11.76
C TYR A 14 11.74 -3.42 -12.81
N ARG A 15 10.42 -3.47 -13.02
CA ARG A 15 9.79 -4.39 -13.96
C ARG A 15 10.17 -4.13 -15.42
N LYS A 16 10.31 -2.86 -15.80
CA LYS A 16 10.71 -2.47 -17.14
C LYS A 16 12.22 -2.54 -17.38
N LYS A 17 13.00 -2.83 -16.33
CA LYS A 17 14.47 -2.90 -16.37
C LYS A 17 15.10 -1.63 -16.93
N ILE A 18 14.61 -0.47 -16.48
CA ILE A 18 15.07 0.85 -16.93
C ILE A 18 15.81 1.61 -15.81
N GLY A 19 16.54 2.67 -16.20
CA GLY A 19 17.31 3.47 -15.27
C GLY A 19 18.36 2.62 -14.51
N ALA A 20 18.36 2.70 -13.19
CA ALA A 20 19.25 1.94 -12.33
C ALA A 20 19.10 0.42 -12.42
N PHE A 21 17.96 -0.06 -12.96
CA PHE A 21 17.65 -1.49 -13.08
C PHE A 21 17.97 -2.06 -14.47
N ASN A 22 18.66 -1.28 -15.32
CA ASN A 22 19.05 -1.75 -16.67
C ASN A 22 20.07 -2.88 -16.56
N PRO A 23 19.83 -4.06 -17.19
CA PRO A 23 20.75 -5.18 -17.19
C PRO A 23 22.15 -4.91 -17.75
N LYS A 24 22.30 -3.81 -18.53
CA LYS A 24 23.61 -3.36 -19.02
C LYS A 24 24.46 -2.69 -17.93
N ILE A 25 23.84 -2.28 -16.82
CA ILE A 25 24.49 -1.55 -15.73
C ILE A 25 24.68 -2.44 -14.51
N ILE A 26 23.74 -3.35 -14.26
CA ILE A 26 23.72 -4.22 -13.08
C ILE A 26 23.51 -5.68 -13.45
N ASN A 27 23.94 -6.58 -12.59
CA ASN A 27 23.52 -7.98 -12.64
C ASN A 27 22.07 -8.08 -12.14
N TYR A 28 21.12 -7.87 -13.05
CA TYR A 28 19.70 -7.86 -12.73
C TYR A 28 19.17 -9.16 -12.09
N PRO A 29 19.55 -10.38 -12.57
CA PRO A 29 19.15 -11.63 -11.93
C PRO A 29 19.56 -11.73 -10.47
N ASN A 30 20.81 -11.39 -10.17
CA ASN A 30 21.34 -11.42 -8.80
C ASN A 30 20.61 -10.42 -7.89
N MET A 31 20.50 -9.17 -8.34
CA MET A 31 19.75 -8.13 -7.60
C MET A 31 18.30 -8.53 -7.37
N SER A 32 17.62 -9.12 -8.36
CA SER A 32 16.25 -9.60 -8.23
C SER A 32 16.13 -10.69 -7.17
N THR A 33 17.07 -11.62 -7.14
CA THR A 33 17.12 -12.69 -6.14
C THR A 33 17.31 -12.11 -4.73
N GLU A 34 18.26 -11.21 -4.56
CA GLU A 34 18.52 -10.54 -3.26
C GLU A 34 17.30 -9.74 -2.78
N LEU A 35 16.63 -9.01 -3.68
CA LEU A 35 15.41 -8.28 -3.36
C LEU A 35 14.29 -9.20 -2.89
N LEU A 36 14.06 -10.31 -3.58
CA LEU A 36 13.06 -11.31 -3.20
C LEU A 36 13.35 -11.92 -1.83
N GLN A 37 14.62 -12.24 -1.55
CA GLN A 37 15.05 -12.75 -0.24
C GLN A 37 14.86 -11.69 0.86
N PHE A 38 15.22 -10.44 0.58
CA PHE A 38 15.00 -9.33 1.53
C PHE A 38 13.51 -9.19 1.88
N ILE A 39 12.64 -9.15 0.87
CA ILE A 39 11.19 -9.03 1.07
C ILE A 39 10.63 -10.24 1.83
N GLU A 40 11.09 -11.45 1.52
CA GLU A 40 10.69 -12.67 2.21
C GLU A 40 11.05 -12.64 3.70
N ARG A 41 12.22 -12.11 4.06
CA ARG A 41 12.69 -11.99 5.45
C ARG A 41 12.11 -10.79 6.19
N ALA A 42 11.60 -9.78 5.47
CA ALA A 42 11.08 -8.57 6.08
C ALA A 42 9.94 -8.87 7.06
N ASN A 43 10.02 -8.32 8.27
CA ASN A 43 8.97 -8.44 9.27
C ASN A 43 7.87 -7.39 9.00
N ILE A 44 6.96 -7.75 8.10
CA ILE A 44 5.85 -6.91 7.66
C ILE A 44 4.53 -7.65 7.72
N THR A 45 3.45 -6.91 7.94
CA THR A 45 2.08 -7.37 7.75
C THR A 45 1.45 -6.55 6.62
N ILE A 46 0.77 -7.22 5.70
CA ILE A 46 0.25 -6.60 4.49
C ILE A 46 -1.27 -6.48 4.58
N PHE A 47 -1.76 -5.27 4.30
CA PHE A 47 -3.17 -4.97 4.06
C PHE A 47 -3.32 -4.42 2.65
N SER A 48 -4.39 -4.82 1.97
CA SER A 48 -4.69 -4.36 0.62
C SER A 48 -6.18 -4.06 0.47
N SER A 49 -6.49 -3.09 -0.39
CA SER A 49 -7.86 -2.86 -0.83
C SER A 49 -7.92 -2.76 -2.35
N GLY A 50 -8.85 -3.47 -2.96
CA GLY A 50 -9.17 -3.42 -4.38
C GLY A 50 -10.54 -2.82 -4.59
N ILE A 51 -10.68 -1.89 -5.54
CA ILE A 51 -11.95 -1.25 -5.88
C ILE A 51 -12.23 -1.44 -7.36
N ASN A 52 -13.36 -2.08 -7.66
CA ASN A 52 -13.89 -2.13 -9.01
C ASN A 52 -14.48 -0.76 -9.36
N LYS A 53 -13.81 -0.02 -10.24
CA LYS A 53 -14.22 1.34 -10.62
C LYS A 53 -15.52 1.36 -11.39
N ASP A 54 -15.76 0.38 -12.26
CA ASP A 54 -16.97 0.30 -13.07
C ASP A 54 -18.19 0.03 -12.19
N PHE A 55 -18.05 -0.85 -11.20
CA PHE A 55 -19.09 -1.08 -10.21
C PHE A 55 -19.37 0.20 -9.39
N LEU A 56 -18.33 0.89 -8.94
CA LEU A 56 -18.46 2.11 -8.15
C LEU A 56 -19.21 3.21 -8.91
N THR A 57 -18.87 3.44 -10.18
CA THR A 57 -19.51 4.46 -11.02
C THR A 57 -20.93 4.11 -11.43
N LYS A 58 -21.24 2.83 -11.61
CA LYS A 58 -22.60 2.37 -11.89
C LYS A 58 -23.52 2.46 -10.66
N ARG A 59 -22.96 2.22 -9.46
CA ARG A 59 -23.76 2.17 -8.22
C ARG A 59 -24.04 3.55 -7.64
N TYR A 60 -23.13 4.51 -7.80
CA TYR A 60 -23.24 5.83 -7.18
C TYR A 60 -23.23 6.94 -8.23
N SER A 61 -24.22 7.81 -8.20
CA SER A 61 -24.29 8.99 -9.08
C SER A 61 -23.11 9.99 -8.84
N HIS A 62 -22.64 10.05 -7.59
CA HIS A 62 -21.50 10.85 -7.17
C HIS A 62 -20.52 9.99 -6.37
N PRO A 63 -19.72 9.14 -7.04
CA PRO A 63 -18.83 8.24 -6.35
C PRO A 63 -17.70 9.00 -5.64
N TYR A 64 -17.35 8.52 -4.46
CA TYR A 64 -16.15 9.01 -3.78
C TYR A 64 -14.89 8.76 -4.62
N PRO A 65 -13.87 9.63 -4.54
CA PRO A 65 -12.59 9.38 -5.19
C PRO A 65 -12.04 8.01 -4.76
N VAL A 66 -11.70 7.17 -5.74
CA VAL A 66 -11.29 5.78 -5.53
C VAL A 66 -10.15 5.66 -4.51
N TYR A 67 -9.17 6.57 -4.59
CA TYR A 67 -8.04 6.58 -3.68
C TYR A 67 -8.45 6.81 -2.22
N TRP A 68 -9.34 7.79 -1.99
CA TRP A 68 -9.88 8.06 -0.65
C TRP A 68 -10.67 6.86 -0.12
N PHE A 69 -11.52 6.29 -0.96
CA PHE A 69 -12.36 5.16 -0.58
C PHE A 69 -11.53 3.92 -0.22
N SER A 70 -10.52 3.62 -1.05
CA SER A 70 -9.54 2.57 -0.80
C SER A 70 -8.79 2.78 0.55
N LEU A 71 -8.40 4.03 0.83
CA LEU A 71 -7.67 4.33 2.06
C LEU A 71 -8.54 4.20 3.32
N VAL A 72 -9.82 4.51 3.25
CA VAL A 72 -10.75 4.27 4.39
C VAL A 72 -10.77 2.78 4.74
N PHE A 73 -10.84 1.88 3.77
CA PHE A 73 -10.76 0.44 4.04
C PHE A 73 -9.45 0.01 4.68
N LEU A 74 -8.34 0.59 4.28
CA LEU A 74 -7.03 0.31 4.89
C LEU A 74 -6.95 0.84 6.32
N ILE A 75 -7.50 2.04 6.58
CA ILE A 75 -7.57 2.64 7.91
C ILE A 75 -8.36 1.74 8.87
N GLU A 76 -9.52 1.25 8.46
CA GLU A 76 -10.36 0.37 9.25
C GLU A 76 -9.61 -0.90 9.68
N ARG A 77 -8.97 -1.57 8.73
CA ARG A 77 -8.21 -2.80 8.99
C ARG A 77 -6.98 -2.56 9.86
N TYR A 78 -6.30 -1.48 9.61
CA TYR A 78 -5.15 -1.10 10.43
C TYR A 78 -5.57 -0.75 11.85
N ALA A 79 -6.69 -0.05 12.04
CA ALA A 79 -7.22 0.27 13.35
C ALA A 79 -7.58 -0.99 14.15
N PHE A 80 -8.26 -1.96 13.55
CA PHE A 80 -8.53 -3.26 14.19
C PHE A 80 -7.25 -4.02 14.53
N TYR A 81 -6.29 -4.05 13.62
CA TYR A 81 -4.98 -4.68 13.85
C TYR A 81 -4.23 -4.06 15.04
N LEU A 82 -4.27 -2.74 15.18
CA LEU A 82 -3.68 -2.04 16.32
C LEU A 82 -4.44 -2.33 17.63
N GLU A 83 -5.76 -2.39 17.55
CA GLU A 83 -6.61 -2.69 18.71
C GLU A 83 -6.35 -4.09 19.25
N GLU A 84 -6.40 -5.10 18.37
CA GLU A 84 -6.12 -6.50 18.71
C GLU A 84 -4.78 -6.68 19.43
N ARG A 85 -3.78 -5.88 19.06
CA ARG A 85 -2.42 -5.92 19.64
C ARG A 85 -2.18 -4.95 20.79
N GLY A 86 -3.18 -4.18 21.20
CA GLY A 86 -3.03 -3.15 22.21
C GLY A 86 -2.00 -2.06 21.84
N LYS A 87 -1.78 -1.84 20.51
CA LYS A 87 -0.76 -0.93 20.00
C LYS A 87 -1.38 0.36 19.47
N THR A 88 -0.53 1.34 19.24
CA THR A 88 -0.82 2.55 18.46
C THR A 88 0.11 2.61 17.24
N GLY A 89 -0.26 3.38 16.23
CA GLY A 89 0.53 3.49 15.01
C GLY A 89 0.35 4.81 14.29
N ILE A 90 1.10 5.00 13.23
CA ILE A 90 1.00 6.14 12.32
C ILE A 90 0.77 5.63 10.89
N ILE A 91 0.27 6.52 10.04
CA ILE A 91 0.15 6.30 8.61
C ILE A 91 1.17 7.19 7.90
N VAL A 92 1.97 6.62 7.02
CA VAL A 92 2.86 7.36 6.13
C VAL A 92 2.44 7.08 4.69
N LEU A 93 2.08 8.14 3.98
CA LEU A 93 1.62 8.09 2.59
C LEU A 93 2.67 8.69 1.65
N GLU A 94 2.72 8.20 0.42
CA GLU A 94 3.49 8.88 -0.63
C GLU A 94 2.84 10.22 -0.97
N ALA A 95 3.64 11.30 -0.91
CA ALA A 95 3.19 12.65 -1.21
C ALA A 95 2.82 12.76 -2.70
N ARG A 96 1.69 13.38 -2.99
CA ARG A 96 1.16 13.59 -4.35
C ARG A 96 1.12 15.06 -4.73
N GLY A 97 1.47 15.92 -3.79
CA GLY A 97 1.47 17.37 -3.92
C GLY A 97 0.58 18.03 -2.88
N ARG A 98 0.96 19.24 -2.49
CA ARG A 98 0.36 19.96 -1.34
C ARG A 98 -1.18 20.02 -1.39
N LYS A 99 -1.75 20.29 -2.57
CA LYS A 99 -3.22 20.43 -2.72
C LYS A 99 -3.93 19.07 -2.51
N GLU A 100 -3.42 18.02 -3.12
CA GLU A 100 -3.98 16.67 -3.01
C GLU A 100 -3.83 16.12 -1.60
N ASP A 101 -2.65 16.29 -1.00
CA ASP A 101 -2.34 15.82 0.36
C ASP A 101 -3.22 16.52 1.41
N LEU A 102 -3.41 17.85 1.31
CA LEU A 102 -4.30 18.60 2.19
C LEU A 102 -5.76 18.18 2.03
N ASN A 103 -6.21 17.95 0.79
CA ASN A 103 -7.56 17.48 0.55
C ASN A 103 -7.80 16.11 1.16
N LEU A 104 -6.81 15.22 1.02
CA LEU A 104 -6.85 13.89 1.63
C LEU A 104 -6.91 13.96 3.16
N LEU A 105 -6.07 14.80 3.80
CA LEU A 105 -6.08 15.01 5.25
C LEU A 105 -7.44 15.50 5.76
N ARG A 106 -8.05 16.48 5.09
CA ARG A 106 -9.38 17.02 5.46
C ARG A 106 -10.44 15.91 5.51
N ASN A 107 -10.34 14.90 4.67
CA ASN A 107 -11.30 13.81 4.61
C ASN A 107 -10.96 12.66 5.58
N ILE A 108 -9.68 12.40 5.85
CA ILE A 108 -9.24 11.25 6.66
C ILE A 108 -9.19 11.57 8.14
N VAL A 109 -8.72 12.75 8.54
CA VAL A 109 -8.57 13.11 9.95
C VAL A 109 -9.89 13.02 10.73
N PRO A 110 -11.05 13.47 10.22
CA PRO A 110 -12.33 13.24 10.88
C PRO A 110 -12.64 11.77 11.10
N LYS A 111 -12.33 10.91 10.13
CA LYS A 111 -12.56 9.46 10.24
C LYS A 111 -11.66 8.80 11.31
N ILE A 112 -10.44 9.26 11.45
CA ILE A 112 -9.55 8.80 12.53
C ILE A 112 -10.07 9.25 13.90
N LYS A 113 -10.64 10.45 14.01
CA LYS A 113 -11.16 10.99 15.27
C LYS A 113 -12.50 10.42 15.68
N SER A 114 -13.45 10.37 14.73
CA SER A 114 -14.85 10.04 14.99
C SER A 114 -15.22 8.60 14.63
N GLY A 115 -14.32 7.88 13.97
CA GLY A 115 -14.59 6.56 13.42
C GLY A 115 -15.14 6.59 12.00
N THR A 116 -15.41 5.41 11.48
CA THR A 116 -16.07 5.16 10.19
C THR A 116 -17.47 4.58 10.44
N ASN A 117 -18.16 4.16 9.38
CA ASN A 117 -19.44 3.46 9.53
C ASN A 117 -19.30 2.08 10.20
N TYR A 118 -18.09 1.52 10.23
CA TYR A 118 -17.82 0.14 10.68
C TYR A 118 -16.83 0.07 11.86
N VAL A 119 -16.14 1.16 12.17
CA VAL A 119 -15.10 1.20 13.21
C VAL A 119 -15.30 2.40 14.10
N SER A 120 -15.31 2.17 15.41
CA SER A 120 -15.52 3.22 16.41
C SER A 120 -14.39 4.26 16.42
N GLY A 121 -14.69 5.47 16.89
CA GLY A 121 -13.68 6.52 17.06
C GLY A 121 -12.58 6.11 18.05
N SER A 122 -12.90 5.35 19.10
CA SER A 122 -11.92 4.84 20.06
C SER A 122 -10.92 3.90 19.41
N THR A 123 -11.37 2.99 18.54
CA THR A 123 -10.52 2.08 17.78
C THR A 123 -9.66 2.84 16.76
N CYS A 124 -10.29 3.75 15.97
CA CYS A 124 -9.57 4.57 15.00
C CYS A 124 -8.53 5.50 15.64
N SER A 125 -8.77 6.00 16.86
CA SER A 125 -7.86 6.91 17.58
C SER A 125 -6.52 6.26 17.98
N ARG A 126 -6.38 4.95 17.78
CA ARG A 126 -5.08 4.25 17.89
C ARG A 126 -4.12 4.68 16.80
N ILE A 127 -4.61 5.23 15.71
CA ILE A 127 -3.82 5.87 14.65
C ILE A 127 -3.50 7.30 15.10
N LYS A 128 -2.24 7.56 15.47
CA LYS A 128 -1.80 8.81 16.10
C LYS A 128 -1.41 9.91 15.12
N GLY A 129 -1.25 9.61 13.86
CA GLY A 129 -0.90 10.61 12.87
C GLY A 129 -0.91 10.09 11.45
N VAL A 130 -1.01 11.05 10.51
CA VAL A 130 -0.89 10.82 9.06
C VAL A 130 0.17 11.76 8.53
N TYR A 131 1.15 11.21 7.84
CA TYR A 131 2.29 11.91 7.31
C TYR A 131 2.41 11.67 5.81
N PHE A 132 3.01 12.63 5.10
CA PHE A 132 3.30 12.53 3.68
C PHE A 132 4.78 12.65 3.45
N ASN A 133 5.36 11.70 2.74
CA ASN A 133 6.77 11.72 2.36
C ASN A 133 6.93 11.35 0.88
N ASN A 134 7.91 11.97 0.24
CA ASN A 134 8.38 11.48 -1.04
C ASN A 134 9.18 10.17 -0.83
N LYS A 135 9.25 9.31 -1.85
CA LYS A 135 10.07 8.08 -1.76
C LYS A 135 11.55 8.37 -1.51
N ARG A 136 12.01 9.57 -1.86
CA ARG A 136 13.39 10.00 -1.69
C ARG A 136 13.46 11.39 -1.04
N THR A 137 14.44 11.61 -0.18
CA THR A 137 14.73 12.92 0.42
C THR A 137 15.11 13.96 -0.63
N ALA A 138 14.96 15.25 -0.30
CA ALA A 138 15.25 16.36 -1.23
C ALA A 138 16.72 16.37 -1.69
N ASP A 139 17.67 16.00 -0.80
CA ASP A 139 19.09 15.87 -1.11
C ASP A 139 19.45 14.61 -1.92
N LYS A 140 18.45 13.74 -2.18
CA LYS A 140 18.57 12.48 -2.92
C LYS A 140 19.50 11.43 -2.29
N LYS A 141 19.91 11.60 -1.04
CA LYS A 141 20.82 10.67 -0.35
C LYS A 141 20.12 9.53 0.37
N GLN A 142 18.85 9.73 0.75
CA GLN A 142 18.07 8.73 1.48
C GLN A 142 16.75 8.43 0.78
N SER A 143 16.16 7.30 1.12
CA SER A 143 14.83 6.91 0.66
C SER A 143 14.00 6.42 1.85
N TYR A 144 12.70 6.25 1.62
CA TYR A 144 11.78 5.66 2.58
C TYR A 144 11.45 4.22 2.15
N PRO A 145 12.22 3.22 2.61
CA PRO A 145 12.13 1.83 2.10
C PRO A 145 10.74 1.24 2.19
N TYR A 146 9.96 1.59 3.20
CA TYR A 146 8.59 1.09 3.34
C TYR A 146 7.62 1.62 2.27
N LEU A 147 7.82 2.86 1.77
CA LEU A 147 7.06 3.38 0.62
C LEU A 147 7.46 2.68 -0.67
N GLU A 148 8.75 2.39 -0.85
CA GLU A 148 9.25 1.60 -1.97
C GLU A 148 8.67 0.18 -1.94
N LEU A 149 8.69 -0.44 -0.78
CA LEU A 149 8.16 -1.78 -0.56
C LEU A 149 6.64 -1.86 -0.82
N ALA A 150 5.89 -0.85 -0.36
CA ALA A 150 4.46 -0.75 -0.60
C ALA A 150 4.13 -0.64 -2.10
N ASP A 151 4.93 0.13 -2.88
CA ASP A 151 4.78 0.24 -4.34
C ASP A 151 5.07 -1.10 -5.04
N MET A 152 6.14 -1.78 -4.65
CA MET A 152 6.51 -3.08 -5.21
C MET A 152 5.44 -4.14 -4.97
N ILE A 153 5.01 -4.28 -3.72
CA ILE A 153 4.00 -5.27 -3.30
C ILE A 153 2.62 -4.90 -3.85
N GLY A 154 2.26 -3.61 -3.85
CA GLY A 154 0.98 -3.13 -4.34
C GLY A 154 0.71 -3.50 -5.79
N TYR A 155 1.73 -3.46 -6.64
CA TYR A 155 1.61 -3.90 -8.03
C TYR A 155 1.31 -5.41 -8.16
N GLU A 156 1.96 -6.23 -7.35
CA GLU A 156 1.75 -7.68 -7.37
C GLU A 156 0.36 -8.08 -6.85
N LEU A 157 -0.09 -7.40 -5.81
CA LEU A 157 -1.46 -7.57 -5.29
C LEU A 157 -2.50 -7.13 -6.32
N HIS A 158 -2.26 -6.02 -7.03
CA HIS A 158 -3.13 -5.59 -8.13
C HIS A 158 -3.23 -6.66 -9.24
N ASN A 159 -2.10 -7.24 -9.65
CA ASN A 159 -2.10 -8.31 -10.66
C ASN A 159 -2.87 -9.55 -10.18
N LYS A 160 -2.70 -9.94 -8.92
CA LYS A 160 -3.46 -11.07 -8.35
C LYS A 160 -4.94 -10.77 -8.28
N ILE A 161 -5.33 -9.59 -7.76
CA ILE A 161 -6.74 -9.22 -7.57
C ILE A 161 -7.47 -9.04 -8.91
N CYS A 162 -6.84 -8.33 -9.87
CA CYS A 162 -7.52 -7.93 -11.11
C CYS A 162 -7.33 -8.90 -12.28
N LYS A 163 -6.29 -9.75 -12.24
CA LYS A 163 -5.90 -10.59 -13.38
C LYS A 163 -5.68 -12.06 -13.00
N ASP A 164 -5.79 -12.38 -11.72
CA ASP A 164 -5.48 -13.69 -11.12
C ASP A 164 -4.04 -14.20 -11.44
N ILE A 165 -3.08 -13.27 -11.57
CA ILE A 165 -1.68 -13.61 -11.85
C ILE A 165 -0.91 -13.71 -10.54
N GLU A 166 -0.30 -14.86 -10.28
CA GLU A 166 0.62 -15.10 -9.17
C GLU A 166 2.08 -15.02 -9.62
N SER A 167 2.68 -13.85 -9.42
CA SER A 167 4.11 -13.67 -9.65
C SER A 167 4.97 -14.36 -8.58
N THR A 168 6.27 -14.45 -8.84
CA THR A 168 7.24 -14.96 -7.85
C THR A 168 7.22 -14.11 -6.58
N LEU A 169 7.15 -12.78 -6.70
CA LEU A 169 7.09 -11.88 -5.55
C LEU A 169 5.78 -12.09 -4.76
N TYR A 170 4.63 -12.21 -5.45
CA TYR A 170 3.36 -12.48 -4.78
C TYR A 170 3.44 -13.77 -3.93
N ARG A 171 3.98 -14.86 -4.50
CA ARG A 171 4.16 -16.13 -3.75
C ARG A 171 5.01 -15.99 -2.50
N LYS A 172 6.00 -15.09 -2.50
CA LYS A 172 6.87 -14.81 -1.33
C LYS A 172 6.17 -13.99 -0.25
N VAL A 173 5.20 -13.15 -0.61
CA VAL A 173 4.56 -12.23 0.33
C VAL A 173 3.15 -12.64 0.76
N LYS A 174 2.50 -13.56 0.07
CA LYS A 174 1.10 -13.92 0.35
C LYS A 174 0.84 -14.36 1.79
N SER A 175 1.78 -15.07 2.41
CA SER A 175 1.69 -15.48 3.82
C SER A 175 1.81 -14.33 4.82
N LYS A 176 2.25 -13.15 4.37
CA LYS A 176 2.34 -11.92 5.16
C LYS A 176 1.07 -11.05 5.07
N ILE A 177 0.14 -11.42 4.21
CA ILE A 177 -1.18 -10.77 4.18
C ILE A 177 -1.89 -11.12 5.48
N TYR A 178 -2.40 -10.10 6.16
CA TYR A 178 -3.03 -10.28 7.46
C TYR A 178 -4.13 -11.34 7.42
N ASN A 179 -4.10 -12.22 8.40
CA ASN A 179 -5.01 -13.36 8.56
C ASN A 179 -4.91 -14.44 7.45
N TYR A 180 -3.77 -14.55 6.76
CA TYR A 180 -3.54 -15.64 5.81
C TYR A 180 -3.73 -17.03 6.47
N PRO A 181 -4.39 -18.03 5.82
CA PRO A 181 -4.90 -18.00 4.44
C PRO A 181 -6.27 -17.31 4.26
N ASN A 182 -7.01 -17.00 5.34
CA ASN A 182 -8.36 -16.43 5.31
C ASN A 182 -8.28 -14.89 5.22
N ILE A 183 -7.79 -14.38 4.10
CA ILE A 183 -7.43 -12.96 3.95
C ILE A 183 -8.61 -12.03 3.63
N GLU A 184 -9.70 -12.56 3.04
CA GLU A 184 -10.85 -11.76 2.62
C GLU A 184 -11.53 -11.09 3.83
N GLY A 185 -11.78 -9.79 3.72
CA GLY A 185 -12.33 -8.99 4.82
C GLY A 185 -11.32 -8.56 5.88
N TYR A 186 -10.18 -9.24 5.99
CA TYR A 186 -9.08 -8.98 6.94
C TYR A 186 -7.92 -8.26 6.27
N GLY A 187 -6.97 -9.00 5.72
CA GLY A 187 -5.81 -8.44 5.02
C GLY A 187 -6.12 -7.94 3.62
N LEU A 188 -7.22 -8.40 3.02
CA LEU A 188 -7.69 -7.98 1.71
C LEU A 188 -9.16 -7.54 1.78
N LYS A 189 -9.45 -6.30 1.36
CA LYS A 189 -10.80 -5.83 1.11
C LYS A 189 -10.97 -5.58 -0.38
N LYS A 190 -11.92 -6.29 -0.98
CA LYS A 190 -12.39 -6.02 -2.34
C LYS A 190 -13.75 -5.32 -2.27
N PHE A 191 -13.98 -4.39 -3.16
CA PHE A 191 -15.25 -3.68 -3.30
C PHE A 191 -15.73 -3.74 -4.75
N GLY A 192 -16.96 -4.21 -4.94
CA GLY A 192 -17.57 -4.32 -6.27
C GLY A 192 -17.28 -5.64 -6.97
N GLU A 193 -17.14 -6.75 -6.26
CA GLU A 193 -17.34 -8.09 -6.79
C GLU A 193 -18.84 -8.41 -6.81
N ASP A 194 -19.30 -9.15 -7.82
CA ASP A 194 -20.73 -9.42 -8.08
C ASP A 194 -21.48 -10.13 -6.95
N ASN A 195 -20.79 -10.60 -5.92
CA ASN A 195 -21.33 -11.32 -4.77
C ASN A 195 -21.47 -10.48 -3.49
N GLN A 196 -21.36 -9.15 -3.54
CA GLN A 196 -21.55 -8.25 -2.39
C GLN A 196 -22.84 -7.44 -2.52
N LEU A 197 -23.96 -8.14 -2.66
CA LEU A 197 -25.32 -7.61 -2.41
C LEU A 197 -25.80 -8.04 -1.03
#